data_1aca9011f23a5d97a8aa334c950cf388
#
_entry.id   1aca9011f23a5d97a8aa334c950cf388
#
_cell.length_a   1.000
_cell.length_b   1.000
_cell.length_c   1.000
_cell.angle_alpha   90.00
_cell.angle_beta   90.00
_cell.angle_gamma   90.00
#
_symmetry.space_group_name_H-M   'P 1'
#
loop_
_entity.id
_entity.type
_entity.pdbx_description
1 polymer ?
#
loop_
_entity_poly.entity_id
_entity_poly.type
_entity_poly.pdbx_seq_one_letter_code
_entity_poly.pdbx_strand_id
1 'polypeptide(L)'
;MNFLDLLKEKVVIFDGAMGSNLQALDLSIDDWGGPQFENCSENLLYTRPDAIEKVHSSFLDVGCDVIETNSFGGSEVVLAEFGIAEKTYDVNRKAAELARRIAGDYSTSDKPRFVAGSIGPGTKLPTLGHITYNNLKAAYREQVRGLYDGGSDLFIVETCQDLLQTKAALAAIFELFEERKVKIPVIAQVTIEVFGTMLNGTEIGAALTALEPFPIDVIGMNCGTGPKHMSDSFRYLCENSPLPVSVLPNAGLPEVKDGQQHYDETPESFAAQVDHFAKDFGANIVGGCCGTSPEHLKQVVERVGGLSPKRRGAKLVPAASSIYFQQPFTQD
;
A
#
# COMPACT_ATOMS: atom_id res chain seq x y z
N MET A 1 -7.70 -16.99 13.17
CA MET A 1 -6.33 -16.72 12.66
C MET A 1 -6.20 -15.22 12.50
N ASN A 2 -5.10 -14.61 12.96
CA ASN A 2 -4.81 -13.20 12.70
C ASN A 2 -3.89 -13.04 11.47
N PHE A 3 -3.72 -11.81 10.98
CA PHE A 3 -2.91 -11.53 9.79
C PHE A 3 -1.46 -12.00 9.90
N LEU A 4 -0.79 -11.75 11.03
CA LEU A 4 0.61 -12.16 11.23
C LEU A 4 0.77 -13.68 11.31
N ASP A 5 -0.26 -14.42 11.71
CA ASP A 5 -0.24 -15.88 11.69
C ASP A 5 -0.37 -16.39 10.25
N LEU A 6 -1.28 -15.80 9.44
CA LEU A 6 -1.40 -16.14 8.03
C LEU A 6 -0.09 -15.89 7.27
N LEU A 7 0.61 -14.77 7.57
CA LEU A 7 1.87 -14.40 6.96
C LEU A 7 3.00 -15.41 7.24
N LYS A 8 2.90 -16.19 8.32
CA LYS A 8 3.86 -17.28 8.61
C LYS A 8 3.54 -18.55 7.85
N GLU A 9 2.29 -18.76 7.48
CA GLU A 9 1.82 -19.99 6.84
C GLU A 9 1.92 -19.96 5.33
N LYS A 10 1.62 -18.82 4.71
CA LYS A 10 1.60 -18.67 3.24
C LYS A 10 2.04 -17.30 2.78
N VAL A 11 2.39 -17.21 1.49
CA VAL A 11 2.50 -15.92 0.80
C VAL A 11 1.11 -15.29 0.75
N VAL A 12 0.97 -14.09 1.30
CA VAL A 12 -0.30 -13.36 1.39
C VAL A 12 -0.50 -12.53 0.13
N ILE A 13 -1.70 -12.58 -0.44
CA ILE A 13 -2.04 -11.90 -1.69
C ILE A 13 -2.97 -10.73 -1.38
N PHE A 14 -2.47 -9.52 -1.65
CA PHE A 14 -3.23 -8.28 -1.61
C PHE A 14 -4.02 -8.08 -2.91
N ASP A 15 -4.98 -7.19 -2.87
CA ASP A 15 -5.74 -6.78 -4.05
C ASP A 15 -4.91 -5.92 -5.01
N GLY A 16 -5.58 -5.28 -5.94
CA GLY A 16 -5.01 -4.33 -6.89
C GLY A 16 -5.60 -2.93 -6.71
N ALA A 17 -5.29 -2.05 -7.67
CA ALA A 17 -5.61 -0.63 -7.58
C ALA A 17 -7.12 -0.34 -7.52
N MET A 18 -7.57 0.28 -6.45
CA MET A 18 -8.93 0.84 -6.37
C MET A 18 -9.17 1.86 -7.48
N GLY A 19 -8.30 2.86 -7.62
CA GLY A 19 -8.49 3.98 -8.57
C GLY A 19 -8.63 3.54 -10.02
N SER A 20 -7.73 2.71 -10.54
CA SER A 20 -7.78 2.22 -11.93
C SER A 20 -9.05 1.40 -12.20
N ASN A 21 -9.51 0.61 -11.24
CA ASN A 21 -10.72 -0.19 -11.40
C ASN A 21 -12.00 0.66 -11.26
N LEU A 22 -12.01 1.73 -10.47
CA LEU A 22 -13.11 2.69 -10.45
C LEU A 22 -13.22 3.47 -11.77
N GLN A 23 -12.08 3.88 -12.36
CA GLN A 23 -12.06 4.54 -13.67
C GLN A 23 -12.63 3.64 -14.76
N ALA A 24 -12.40 2.32 -14.68
CA ALA A 24 -12.96 1.35 -15.64
C ALA A 24 -14.49 1.16 -15.52
N LEU A 25 -15.13 1.73 -14.50
CA LEU A 25 -16.60 1.66 -14.32
C LEU A 25 -17.38 2.75 -15.06
N ASP A 26 -16.70 3.61 -15.81
CA ASP A 26 -17.34 4.70 -16.61
C ASP A 26 -18.28 5.59 -15.75
N LEU A 27 -17.82 5.98 -14.55
CA LEU A 27 -18.59 6.81 -13.65
C LEU A 27 -18.79 8.22 -14.23
N SER A 28 -20.02 8.72 -14.20
CA SER A 28 -20.35 10.07 -14.63
C SER A 28 -19.90 11.12 -13.60
N ILE A 29 -19.80 12.38 -14.00
CA ILE A 29 -19.50 13.50 -13.09
C ILE A 29 -20.48 13.56 -11.91
N ASP A 30 -21.74 13.25 -12.13
CA ASP A 30 -22.77 13.21 -11.09
C ASP A 30 -22.52 12.06 -10.10
N ASP A 31 -22.01 10.92 -10.58
CA ASP A 31 -21.59 9.81 -9.69
C ASP A 31 -20.47 10.21 -8.75
N TRP A 32 -19.53 11.05 -9.19
CA TRP A 32 -18.48 11.61 -8.33
C TRP A 32 -19.02 12.65 -7.33
N GLY A 33 -20.24 13.15 -7.51
CA GLY A 33 -20.85 14.18 -6.67
C GLY A 33 -20.69 15.60 -7.23
N GLY A 34 -20.37 15.72 -8.50
CA GLY A 34 -20.19 16.97 -9.23
C GLY A 34 -18.74 17.23 -9.67
N PRO A 35 -18.52 18.25 -10.52
CA PRO A 35 -17.23 18.53 -11.14
C PRO A 35 -16.09 18.77 -10.14
N GLN A 36 -16.40 19.29 -8.95
CA GLN A 36 -15.41 19.56 -7.90
C GLN A 36 -14.86 18.30 -7.24
N PHE A 37 -15.54 17.17 -7.42
CA PHE A 37 -15.13 15.87 -6.86
C PHE A 37 -14.68 14.85 -7.91
N GLU A 38 -14.54 15.28 -9.14
CA GLU A 38 -14.01 14.41 -10.18
C GLU A 38 -12.64 13.84 -9.78
N ASN A 39 -12.48 12.52 -9.86
CA ASN A 39 -11.31 11.77 -9.38
C ASN A 39 -11.06 11.78 -7.86
N CYS A 40 -11.99 12.28 -7.04
CA CYS A 40 -11.96 12.10 -5.59
C CYS A 40 -12.61 10.75 -5.23
N SER A 41 -11.83 9.67 -5.26
CA SER A 41 -12.37 8.32 -4.98
C SER A 41 -12.98 8.20 -3.60
N GLU A 42 -12.49 8.94 -2.63
CA GLU A 42 -13.01 8.98 -1.27
C GLU A 42 -14.44 9.54 -1.19
N ASN A 43 -14.82 10.44 -2.09
CA ASN A 43 -16.20 10.97 -2.11
C ASN A 43 -17.22 9.92 -2.58
N LEU A 44 -16.79 8.89 -3.32
CA LEU A 44 -17.65 7.77 -3.72
C LEU A 44 -18.20 6.98 -2.53
N LEU A 45 -17.58 7.06 -1.36
CA LEU A 45 -18.14 6.51 -0.11
C LEU A 45 -19.51 7.11 0.26
N TYR A 46 -19.83 8.28 -0.26
CA TYR A 46 -21.11 8.96 -0.04
C TYR A 46 -22.04 8.85 -1.25
N THR A 47 -21.50 8.93 -2.44
CA THR A 47 -22.28 9.02 -3.67
C THR A 47 -22.52 7.66 -4.34
N ARG A 48 -21.48 6.80 -4.37
CA ARG A 48 -21.51 5.50 -5.06
C ARG A 48 -20.73 4.42 -4.28
N PRO A 49 -21.12 4.13 -3.03
CA PRO A 49 -20.50 3.05 -2.26
C PRO A 49 -20.61 1.68 -2.96
N ASP A 50 -21.63 1.47 -3.78
CA ASP A 50 -21.80 0.28 -4.61
C ASP A 50 -20.65 0.08 -5.63
N ALA A 51 -20.09 1.16 -6.17
CA ALA A 51 -18.94 1.09 -7.07
C ALA A 51 -17.68 0.58 -6.33
N ILE A 52 -17.44 1.08 -5.12
CA ILE A 52 -16.33 0.62 -4.27
C ILE A 52 -16.55 -0.84 -3.86
N GLU A 53 -17.76 -1.22 -3.45
CA GLU A 53 -18.13 -2.60 -3.12
C GLU A 53 -17.85 -3.54 -4.29
N LYS A 54 -18.22 -3.15 -5.52
CA LYS A 54 -17.96 -3.93 -6.72
C LYS A 54 -16.47 -4.18 -6.94
N VAL A 55 -15.61 -3.18 -6.72
CA VAL A 55 -14.17 -3.33 -6.86
C VAL A 55 -13.61 -4.28 -5.78
N HIS A 56 -13.95 -4.07 -4.51
CA HIS A 56 -13.52 -4.97 -3.44
C HIS A 56 -13.94 -6.43 -3.67
N SER A 57 -15.22 -6.63 -4.02
CA SER A 57 -15.76 -7.96 -4.30
C SER A 57 -15.02 -8.64 -5.44
N SER A 58 -14.71 -7.92 -6.53
CA SER A 58 -14.03 -8.49 -7.69
C SER A 58 -12.64 -9.05 -7.37
N PHE A 59 -11.90 -8.44 -6.44
CA PHE A 59 -10.62 -8.97 -5.98
C PHE A 59 -10.77 -10.14 -5.00
N LEU A 60 -11.77 -10.10 -4.15
CA LEU A 60 -12.07 -11.23 -3.25
C LEU A 60 -12.58 -12.46 -4.00
N ASP A 61 -13.36 -12.27 -5.08
CA ASP A 61 -13.85 -13.34 -5.97
C ASP A 61 -12.70 -14.11 -6.61
N VAL A 62 -11.61 -13.43 -6.99
CA VAL A 62 -10.45 -14.09 -7.58
C VAL A 62 -9.50 -14.70 -6.53
N GLY A 63 -9.74 -14.43 -5.25
CA GLY A 63 -9.06 -15.13 -4.15
C GLY A 63 -8.02 -14.31 -3.38
N CYS A 64 -7.95 -12.99 -3.53
CA CYS A 64 -7.10 -12.13 -2.71
C CYS A 64 -7.41 -12.30 -1.21
N ASP A 65 -6.38 -12.30 -0.38
CA ASP A 65 -6.49 -12.49 1.07
C ASP A 65 -6.79 -11.18 1.81
N VAL A 66 -6.33 -10.07 1.25
CA VAL A 66 -6.42 -8.74 1.83
C VAL A 66 -6.95 -7.77 0.80
N ILE A 67 -7.86 -6.90 1.21
CA ILE A 67 -8.29 -5.74 0.44
C ILE A 67 -7.86 -4.45 1.15
N GLU A 68 -7.43 -3.46 0.36
CA GLU A 68 -7.06 -2.13 0.84
C GLU A 68 -8.27 -1.21 0.85
N THR A 69 -8.43 -0.41 1.91
CA THR A 69 -9.56 0.53 2.02
C THR A 69 -9.50 1.62 0.94
N ASN A 70 -10.65 2.11 0.47
CA ASN A 70 -10.71 3.26 -0.42
C ASN A 70 -10.43 4.57 0.34
N SER A 71 -9.19 4.75 0.77
CA SER A 71 -8.73 5.84 1.64
C SER A 71 -7.32 6.32 1.33
N PHE A 72 -6.78 5.97 0.18
CA PHE A 72 -5.43 6.38 -0.26
C PHE A 72 -5.24 7.89 -0.18
N GLY A 73 -6.19 8.67 -0.68
CA GLY A 73 -6.25 10.13 -0.58
C GLY A 73 -6.99 10.65 0.66
N GLY A 74 -7.25 9.80 1.64
CA GLY A 74 -8.07 10.11 2.82
C GLY A 74 -7.44 11.02 3.86
N SER A 75 -6.26 11.58 3.64
CA SER A 75 -5.63 12.53 4.56
C SER A 75 -6.25 13.93 4.45
N GLU A 76 -6.24 14.68 5.55
CA GLU A 76 -6.73 16.06 5.58
C GLU A 76 -6.11 16.93 4.48
N VAL A 77 -4.83 16.71 4.19
CA VAL A 77 -4.07 17.46 3.17
C VAL A 77 -4.66 17.25 1.77
N VAL A 78 -5.01 16.01 1.42
CA VAL A 78 -5.59 15.70 0.10
C VAL A 78 -7.06 16.12 0.05
N LEU A 79 -7.84 15.81 1.09
CA LEU A 79 -9.26 16.15 1.14
C LEU A 79 -9.51 17.67 1.15
N ALA A 80 -8.53 18.46 1.63
CA ALA A 80 -8.59 19.92 1.54
C ALA A 80 -8.56 20.43 0.10
N GLU A 81 -7.92 19.72 -0.83
CA GLU A 81 -7.90 20.08 -2.26
C GLU A 81 -9.29 19.97 -2.91
N PHE A 82 -10.17 19.14 -2.32
CA PHE A 82 -11.57 18.98 -2.71
C PHE A 82 -12.54 19.76 -1.81
N GLY A 83 -12.03 20.54 -0.84
CA GLY A 83 -12.86 21.33 0.07
C GLY A 83 -13.62 20.52 1.13
N ILE A 84 -13.17 19.30 1.45
CA ILE A 84 -13.80 18.38 2.41
C ILE A 84 -12.84 17.89 3.52
N ALA A 85 -11.86 18.70 3.89
CA ALA A 85 -10.89 18.36 4.93
C ALA A 85 -11.53 17.95 6.26
N GLU A 86 -12.65 18.57 6.62
CA GLU A 86 -13.41 18.27 7.84
C GLU A 86 -13.99 16.86 7.87
N LYS A 87 -14.07 16.19 6.72
CA LYS A 87 -14.56 14.80 6.61
C LYS A 87 -13.49 13.74 6.81
N THR A 88 -12.22 14.12 7.04
CA THR A 88 -11.09 13.18 7.11
C THR A 88 -11.40 11.96 7.98
N TYR A 89 -11.83 12.16 9.21
CA TYR A 89 -12.18 11.04 10.10
C TYR A 89 -13.33 10.19 9.55
N ASP A 90 -14.43 10.80 9.12
CA ASP A 90 -15.64 10.07 8.67
C ASP A 90 -15.40 9.29 7.38
N VAL A 91 -14.68 9.87 6.40
CA VAL A 91 -14.25 9.21 5.17
C VAL A 91 -13.49 7.92 5.48
N ASN A 92 -12.46 8.01 6.30
CA ASN A 92 -11.60 6.87 6.61
C ASN A 92 -12.33 5.80 7.42
N ARG A 93 -13.18 6.19 8.37
CA ARG A 93 -14.03 5.27 9.12
C ARG A 93 -14.99 4.52 8.19
N LYS A 94 -15.70 5.24 7.30
CA LYS A 94 -16.61 4.62 6.32
C LYS A 94 -15.90 3.69 5.35
N ALA A 95 -14.70 4.07 4.87
CA ALA A 95 -13.90 3.23 3.99
C ALA A 95 -13.56 1.89 4.65
N ALA A 96 -13.11 1.94 5.90
CA ALA A 96 -12.79 0.73 6.66
C ALA A 96 -14.04 -0.10 7.02
N GLU A 97 -15.15 0.53 7.44
CA GLU A 97 -16.43 -0.15 7.71
C GLU A 97 -16.96 -0.88 6.47
N LEU A 98 -16.92 -0.23 5.30
CA LEU A 98 -17.35 -0.82 4.03
C LEU A 98 -16.48 -2.03 3.67
N ALA A 99 -15.17 -1.86 3.66
CA ALA A 99 -14.23 -2.94 3.36
C ALA A 99 -14.37 -4.10 4.36
N ARG A 100 -14.53 -3.80 5.68
CA ARG A 100 -14.70 -4.82 6.72
C ARG A 100 -15.97 -5.64 6.53
N ARG A 101 -17.07 -5.00 6.19
CA ARG A 101 -18.33 -5.70 5.88
C ARG A 101 -18.14 -6.67 4.72
N ILE A 102 -17.59 -6.18 3.61
CA ILE A 102 -17.39 -6.98 2.40
C ILE A 102 -16.41 -8.13 2.67
N ALA A 103 -15.25 -7.87 3.29
CA ALA A 103 -14.30 -8.91 3.66
C ALA A 103 -14.93 -9.96 4.59
N GLY A 104 -15.87 -9.53 5.46
CA GLY A 104 -16.64 -10.43 6.33
C GLY A 104 -17.50 -11.42 5.55
N ASP A 105 -18.17 -10.96 4.49
CA ASP A 105 -19.03 -11.79 3.66
C ASP A 105 -18.25 -12.88 2.89
N TYR A 106 -16.97 -12.63 2.59
CA TYR A 106 -16.06 -13.56 1.90
C TYR A 106 -15.20 -14.40 2.83
N SER A 107 -15.18 -14.08 4.12
CA SER A 107 -14.31 -14.74 5.09
C SER A 107 -14.91 -16.05 5.59
N THR A 108 -14.08 -17.10 5.67
CA THR A 108 -14.43 -18.37 6.29
C THR A 108 -13.36 -18.76 7.31
N SER A 109 -13.62 -19.80 8.12
CA SER A 109 -12.61 -20.34 9.06
C SER A 109 -11.31 -20.74 8.38
N ASP A 110 -11.40 -21.26 7.14
CA ASP A 110 -10.27 -21.81 6.38
C ASP A 110 -9.66 -20.79 5.41
N LYS A 111 -10.40 -19.73 5.09
CA LYS A 111 -9.98 -18.65 4.19
C LYS A 111 -10.37 -17.29 4.80
N PRO A 112 -9.67 -16.85 5.85
CA PRO A 112 -9.91 -15.53 6.43
C PRO A 112 -9.55 -14.43 5.43
N ARG A 113 -10.31 -13.32 5.46
CA ARG A 113 -10.07 -12.12 4.67
C ARG A 113 -9.78 -10.96 5.60
N PHE A 114 -8.83 -10.12 5.22
CA PHE A 114 -8.37 -9.00 6.04
C PHE A 114 -8.57 -7.68 5.32
N VAL A 115 -8.62 -6.60 6.10
CA VAL A 115 -8.74 -5.23 5.63
C VAL A 115 -7.50 -4.46 6.03
N ALA A 116 -6.77 -3.97 5.04
CA ALA A 116 -5.65 -3.06 5.23
C ALA A 116 -6.12 -1.61 5.11
N GLY A 117 -5.96 -0.85 6.17
CA GLY A 117 -6.22 0.58 6.15
C GLY A 117 -5.15 1.29 5.33
N SER A 118 -5.49 1.72 4.12
CA SER A 118 -4.59 2.40 3.18
C SER A 118 -4.31 3.83 3.61
N ILE A 119 -3.03 4.19 3.71
CA ILE A 119 -2.51 5.51 4.08
C ILE A 119 -1.51 5.93 3.00
N GLY A 120 -2.00 6.69 2.02
CA GLY A 120 -1.19 7.17 0.92
C GLY A 120 -0.34 8.39 1.28
N PRO A 121 0.57 8.79 0.38
CA PRO A 121 1.58 9.82 0.66
C PRO A 121 1.02 11.24 0.74
N GLY A 122 -0.15 11.49 0.17
CA GLY A 122 -0.65 12.84 -0.04
C GLY A 122 0.15 13.60 -1.12
N THR A 123 -0.13 14.90 -1.24
CA THR A 123 0.39 15.75 -2.32
C THR A 123 1.52 16.69 -1.87
N LYS A 124 1.92 16.64 -0.60
CA LYS A 124 2.93 17.54 -0.01
C LYS A 124 4.14 16.77 0.51
N LEU A 125 5.33 17.20 0.09
CA LEU A 125 6.60 16.58 0.48
C LEU A 125 7.29 17.44 1.56
N PRO A 126 7.42 16.94 2.80
CA PRO A 126 8.04 17.69 3.88
C PRO A 126 9.53 17.96 3.65
N THR A 127 10.28 17.06 3.01
CA THR A 127 11.68 17.28 2.66
C THR A 127 11.87 18.49 1.72
N LEU A 128 10.88 18.79 0.87
CA LEU A 128 10.89 19.96 -0.02
C LEU A 128 10.26 21.21 0.62
N GLY A 129 9.87 21.15 1.89
CA GLY A 129 9.28 22.28 2.60
C GLY A 129 7.83 22.59 2.22
N HIS A 130 7.13 21.71 1.50
CA HIS A 130 5.74 21.93 1.11
C HIS A 130 4.79 21.92 2.32
N ILE A 131 5.16 21.22 3.38
CA ILE A 131 4.44 21.11 4.65
C ILE A 131 5.45 20.82 5.76
N THR A 132 5.17 21.26 7.00
CA THR A 132 5.99 20.85 8.13
C THR A 132 5.70 19.41 8.54
N TYR A 133 6.70 18.72 9.09
CA TYR A 133 6.55 17.36 9.61
C TYR A 133 5.38 17.25 10.60
N ASN A 134 5.27 18.20 11.53
CA ASN A 134 4.24 18.17 12.57
C ASN A 134 2.82 18.35 11.99
N ASN A 135 2.65 19.22 11.00
CA ASN A 135 1.35 19.41 10.35
C ASN A 135 0.96 18.17 9.56
N LEU A 136 1.91 17.55 8.85
CA LEU A 136 1.66 16.32 8.10
C LEU A 136 1.31 15.16 9.06
N LYS A 137 2.03 15.00 10.16
CA LYS A 137 1.72 14.01 11.20
C LYS A 137 0.33 14.22 11.79
N ALA A 138 -0.07 15.46 12.06
CA ALA A 138 -1.40 15.78 12.56
C ALA A 138 -2.50 15.41 11.54
N ALA A 139 -2.28 15.65 10.24
CA ALA A 139 -3.19 15.27 9.17
C ALA A 139 -3.37 13.74 9.09
N TYR A 140 -2.29 12.97 9.19
CA TYR A 140 -2.35 11.51 9.24
C TYR A 140 -3.06 10.97 10.49
N ARG A 141 -2.97 11.67 11.62
CA ARG A 141 -3.60 11.22 12.86
C ARG A 141 -5.11 11.03 12.73
N GLU A 142 -5.83 11.97 12.09
CA GLU A 142 -7.28 11.85 11.89
C GLU A 142 -7.62 10.72 10.91
N GLN A 143 -6.80 10.52 9.87
CA GLN A 143 -6.93 9.39 8.95
C GLN A 143 -6.78 8.06 9.69
N VAL A 144 -5.71 7.88 10.43
CA VAL A 144 -5.40 6.65 11.19
C VAL A 144 -6.49 6.34 12.22
N ARG A 145 -7.02 7.37 12.91
CA ARG A 145 -8.14 7.21 13.85
C ARG A 145 -9.38 6.66 13.17
N GLY A 146 -9.76 7.26 12.03
CA GLY A 146 -10.91 6.80 11.25
C GLY A 146 -10.76 5.35 10.80
N LEU A 147 -9.62 5.01 10.23
CA LEU A 147 -9.31 3.65 9.76
C LEU A 147 -9.36 2.62 10.89
N TYR A 148 -8.81 2.94 12.05
CA TYR A 148 -8.84 2.07 13.22
C TYR A 148 -10.27 1.87 13.74
N ASP A 149 -10.99 2.96 13.97
CA ASP A 149 -12.37 2.93 14.50
C ASP A 149 -13.36 2.27 13.51
N GLY A 150 -13.06 2.29 12.19
CA GLY A 150 -13.80 1.59 11.15
C GLY A 150 -13.49 0.09 11.02
N GLY A 151 -12.50 -0.42 11.77
CA GLY A 151 -12.23 -1.86 11.89
C GLY A 151 -11.20 -2.42 10.91
N SER A 152 -10.20 -1.64 10.51
CA SER A 152 -9.02 -2.16 9.79
C SER A 152 -8.29 -3.20 10.64
N ASP A 153 -7.91 -4.32 10.02
CA ASP A 153 -7.14 -5.39 10.67
C ASP A 153 -5.64 -5.07 10.76
N LEU A 154 -5.16 -4.24 9.85
CA LEU A 154 -3.77 -3.76 9.75
C LEU A 154 -3.73 -2.40 9.07
N PHE A 155 -2.60 -1.71 9.16
CA PHE A 155 -2.34 -0.50 8.39
C PHE A 155 -1.28 -0.74 7.32
N ILE A 156 -1.44 -0.08 6.16
CA ILE A 156 -0.43 0.00 5.12
C ILE A 156 -0.13 1.47 4.82
N VAL A 157 1.10 1.89 5.13
CA VAL A 157 1.65 3.16 4.67
C VAL A 157 2.32 2.87 3.33
N GLU A 158 1.79 3.44 2.26
CA GLU A 158 2.14 3.03 0.91
C GLU A 158 2.50 4.21 0.00
N THR A 159 3.15 3.89 -1.12
CA THR A 159 3.50 4.82 -2.21
C THR A 159 4.30 6.04 -1.73
N CYS A 160 5.02 5.90 -0.62
CA CYS A 160 5.78 6.99 -0.05
C CYS A 160 7.02 7.33 -0.90
N GLN A 161 7.12 8.59 -1.27
CA GLN A 161 8.21 9.14 -2.09
C GLN A 161 9.21 9.98 -1.30
N ASP A 162 8.95 10.17 0.01
CA ASP A 162 9.74 10.96 0.94
C ASP A 162 9.79 10.26 2.30
N LEU A 163 11.00 10.01 2.82
CA LEU A 163 11.16 9.33 4.12
C LEU A 163 10.59 10.12 5.30
N LEU A 164 10.60 11.46 5.27
CA LEU A 164 9.95 12.24 6.32
C LEU A 164 8.43 12.09 6.28
N GLN A 165 7.87 11.93 5.08
CA GLN A 165 6.45 11.64 4.88
C GLN A 165 6.10 10.27 5.47
N THR A 166 6.86 9.23 5.12
CA THR A 166 6.71 7.87 5.69
C THR A 166 6.78 7.90 7.21
N LYS A 167 7.79 8.58 7.76
CA LYS A 167 7.98 8.71 9.21
C LYS A 167 6.85 9.48 9.90
N ALA A 168 6.25 10.48 9.24
CA ALA A 168 5.11 11.21 9.80
C ALA A 168 3.87 10.31 9.92
N ALA A 169 3.59 9.49 8.89
CA ALA A 169 2.49 8.52 8.93
C ALA A 169 2.72 7.46 10.02
N LEU A 170 3.92 6.88 10.09
CA LEU A 170 4.28 5.89 11.12
C LEU A 170 4.18 6.48 12.53
N ALA A 171 4.66 7.71 12.74
CA ALA A 171 4.54 8.37 14.04
C ALA A 171 3.08 8.58 14.45
N ALA A 172 2.20 8.97 13.52
CA ALA A 172 0.77 9.09 13.79
C ALA A 172 0.12 7.76 14.18
N ILE A 173 0.53 6.66 13.53
CA ILE A 173 0.06 5.30 13.84
C ILE A 173 0.50 4.90 15.26
N PHE A 174 1.78 5.04 15.57
CA PHE A 174 2.30 4.60 16.87
C PHE A 174 1.82 5.49 18.03
N GLU A 175 1.61 6.79 17.82
CA GLU A 175 0.94 7.65 18.79
C GLU A 175 -0.50 7.17 19.09
N LEU A 176 -1.27 6.76 18.07
CA LEU A 176 -2.59 6.17 18.27
C LEU A 176 -2.51 4.87 19.09
N PHE A 177 -1.53 4.02 18.79
CA PHE A 177 -1.37 2.76 19.53
C PHE A 177 -1.06 2.99 21.02
N GLU A 178 -0.23 3.97 21.32
CA GLU A 178 0.07 4.37 22.69
C GLU A 178 -1.16 4.94 23.42
N GLU A 179 -1.91 5.82 22.78
CA GLU A 179 -3.10 6.45 23.33
C GLU A 179 -4.23 5.45 23.62
N ARG A 180 -4.46 4.54 22.66
CA ARG A 180 -5.55 3.55 22.75
C ARG A 180 -5.13 2.25 23.45
N LYS A 181 -3.83 2.08 23.72
CA LYS A 181 -3.21 0.84 24.25
C LYS A 181 -3.56 -0.38 23.41
N VAL A 182 -3.41 -0.24 22.12
CA VAL A 182 -3.69 -1.25 21.10
C VAL A 182 -2.47 -1.45 20.21
N LYS A 183 -2.45 -2.53 19.47
CA LYS A 183 -1.49 -2.77 18.41
C LYS A 183 -2.16 -3.63 17.33
N ILE A 184 -2.14 -3.16 16.09
CA ILE A 184 -2.42 -3.95 14.90
C ILE A 184 -1.20 -3.93 13.99
N PRO A 185 -1.05 -4.89 13.06
CA PRO A 185 0.10 -4.96 12.16
C PRO A 185 0.27 -3.69 11.32
N VAL A 186 1.52 -3.33 11.04
CA VAL A 186 1.86 -2.16 10.23
C VAL A 186 2.81 -2.57 9.11
N ILE A 187 2.43 -2.26 7.87
CA ILE A 187 3.26 -2.38 6.68
C ILE A 187 3.74 -0.99 6.29
N ALA A 188 5.03 -0.84 6.01
CA ALA A 188 5.58 0.39 5.46
C ALA A 188 6.19 0.13 4.09
N GLN A 189 5.70 0.84 3.07
CA GLN A 189 6.16 0.72 1.69
C GLN A 189 6.67 2.07 1.18
N VAL A 190 7.71 2.00 0.37
CA VAL A 190 8.27 3.14 -0.36
C VAL A 190 8.12 2.92 -1.86
N THR A 191 8.14 4.00 -2.63
CA THR A 191 8.13 3.93 -4.08
C THR A 191 9.51 4.22 -4.63
N ILE A 192 9.99 3.30 -5.47
CA ILE A 192 11.25 3.44 -6.21
C ILE A 192 10.92 3.68 -7.69
N GLU A 193 11.45 4.79 -8.20
CA GLU A 193 11.26 5.21 -9.58
C GLU A 193 12.15 4.42 -10.56
N VAL A 194 11.94 4.60 -11.86
CA VAL A 194 12.69 3.90 -12.92
C VAL A 194 14.21 4.09 -12.85
N PHE A 195 14.67 5.16 -12.22
CA PHE A 195 16.10 5.45 -12.02
C PHE A 195 16.69 4.79 -10.75
N GLY A 196 15.92 3.94 -10.06
CA GLY A 196 16.40 3.11 -8.94
C GLY A 196 16.41 3.78 -7.57
N THR A 197 15.81 4.96 -7.42
CA THR A 197 15.69 5.68 -6.13
C THR A 197 14.27 6.18 -5.92
N MET A 198 13.95 6.55 -4.69
CA MET A 198 12.75 7.35 -4.40
C MET A 198 12.84 8.71 -5.11
N LEU A 199 11.72 9.43 -5.22
CA LEU A 199 11.66 10.73 -5.91
C LEU A 199 12.73 11.73 -5.45
N ASN A 200 13.06 11.71 -4.16
CA ASN A 200 14.08 12.59 -3.56
C ASN A 200 15.53 12.07 -3.72
N GLY A 201 15.75 11.00 -4.48
CA GLY A 201 17.08 10.40 -4.68
C GLY A 201 17.50 9.40 -3.60
N THR A 202 16.59 8.97 -2.71
CA THR A 202 16.87 8.00 -1.65
C THR A 202 16.97 6.58 -2.22
N GLU A 203 18.10 5.92 -2.03
CA GLU A 203 18.27 4.50 -2.40
C GLU A 203 17.51 3.57 -1.45
N ILE A 204 17.16 2.39 -1.94
CA ILE A 204 16.41 1.40 -1.16
C ILE A 204 17.13 0.96 0.13
N GLY A 205 18.46 0.92 0.12
CA GLY A 205 19.26 0.63 1.31
C GLY A 205 19.15 1.71 2.39
N ALA A 206 19.13 2.99 1.99
CA ALA A 206 18.89 4.10 2.91
C ALA A 206 17.47 4.08 3.48
N ALA A 207 16.48 3.75 2.64
CA ALA A 207 15.10 3.59 3.08
C ALA A 207 14.96 2.45 4.11
N LEU A 208 15.55 1.28 3.84
CA LEU A 208 15.58 0.16 4.79
C LEU A 208 16.17 0.60 6.13
N THR A 209 17.37 1.20 6.13
CA THR A 209 18.07 1.65 7.35
C THR A 209 17.26 2.69 8.13
N ALA A 210 16.54 3.57 7.42
CA ALA A 210 15.75 4.63 8.04
C ALA A 210 14.42 4.15 8.63
N LEU A 211 13.86 3.03 8.14
CA LEU A 211 12.54 2.53 8.54
C LEU A 211 12.62 1.33 9.48
N GLU A 212 13.68 0.52 9.39
CA GLU A 212 13.86 -0.67 10.23
C GLU A 212 13.79 -0.40 11.75
N PRO A 213 14.26 0.74 12.29
CA PRO A 213 14.12 1.03 13.72
C PRO A 213 12.69 1.25 14.21
N PHE A 214 11.74 1.46 13.29
CA PHE A 214 10.32 1.58 13.66
C PHE A 214 9.72 0.20 13.94
N PRO A 215 8.77 0.08 14.88
CA PRO A 215 8.14 -1.20 15.23
C PRO A 215 7.10 -1.63 14.16
N ILE A 216 7.49 -1.57 12.89
CA ILE A 216 6.73 -2.08 11.75
C ILE A 216 6.85 -3.60 11.67
N ASP A 217 5.83 -4.26 11.12
CA ASP A 217 5.80 -5.71 10.99
C ASP A 217 6.25 -6.20 9.61
N VAL A 218 6.11 -5.35 8.58
CA VAL A 218 6.51 -5.62 7.19
C VAL A 218 7.10 -4.37 6.58
N ILE A 219 8.17 -4.53 5.78
CA ILE A 219 8.70 -3.48 4.92
C ILE A 219 8.52 -3.86 3.46
N GLY A 220 8.36 -2.88 2.57
CA GLY A 220 8.20 -3.20 1.16
C GLY A 220 8.27 -2.02 0.23
N MET A 221 7.82 -2.27 -0.97
CA MET A 221 7.73 -1.27 -2.03
C MET A 221 6.51 -1.51 -2.90
N ASN A 222 5.92 -0.43 -3.40
CA ASN A 222 4.77 -0.48 -4.29
C ASN A 222 4.81 0.66 -5.30
N CYS A 223 3.98 0.57 -6.32
CA CYS A 223 3.76 1.62 -7.32
C CYS A 223 5.04 2.06 -8.06
N GLY A 224 5.00 3.22 -8.72
CA GLY A 224 6.11 3.81 -9.51
C GLY A 224 6.36 3.09 -10.81
N THR A 225 6.60 1.78 -10.74
CA THR A 225 6.99 0.98 -11.91
C THR A 225 6.36 -0.41 -11.91
N GLY A 226 6.48 -1.14 -13.04
CA GLY A 226 6.12 -2.55 -13.11
C GLY A 226 7.18 -3.48 -12.50
N PRO A 227 6.88 -4.80 -12.40
CA PRO A 227 7.72 -5.77 -11.69
C PRO A 227 9.16 -5.79 -12.20
N LYS A 228 9.35 -5.67 -13.51
CA LYS A 228 10.69 -5.71 -14.14
C LYS A 228 11.63 -4.65 -13.57
N HIS A 229 11.14 -3.42 -13.41
CA HIS A 229 11.97 -2.30 -12.93
C HIS A 229 12.14 -2.31 -11.41
N MET A 230 11.24 -2.96 -10.68
CA MET A 230 11.33 -3.12 -9.22
C MET A 230 12.32 -4.21 -8.81
N SER A 231 12.68 -5.12 -9.70
CA SER A 231 13.37 -6.37 -9.39
C SER A 231 14.65 -6.20 -8.57
N ASP A 232 15.55 -5.30 -8.96
CA ASP A 232 16.83 -5.12 -8.25
C ASP A 232 16.66 -4.53 -6.85
N SER A 233 15.82 -3.51 -6.71
CA SER A 233 15.52 -2.88 -5.41
C SER A 233 14.78 -3.85 -4.49
N PHE A 234 13.84 -4.64 -5.04
CA PHE A 234 13.12 -5.62 -4.26
C PHE A 234 14.01 -6.79 -3.83
N ARG A 235 14.88 -7.28 -4.71
CA ARG A 235 15.90 -8.28 -4.36
C ARG A 235 16.77 -7.79 -3.21
N TYR A 236 17.22 -6.52 -3.26
CA TYR A 236 17.99 -5.93 -2.17
C TYR A 236 17.23 -5.98 -0.83
N LEU A 237 15.94 -5.62 -0.78
CA LEU A 237 15.11 -5.76 0.42
C LEU A 237 15.05 -7.20 0.91
N CYS A 238 14.85 -8.16 0.01
CA CYS A 238 14.78 -9.58 0.35
C CYS A 238 16.08 -10.12 0.94
N GLU A 239 17.23 -9.64 0.48
CA GLU A 239 18.56 -10.07 0.94
C GLU A 239 18.98 -9.41 2.25
N ASN A 240 18.49 -8.20 2.55
CA ASN A 240 18.99 -7.39 3.65
C ASN A 240 17.97 -7.11 4.77
N SER A 241 16.66 -7.22 4.51
CA SER A 241 15.67 -6.98 5.55
C SER A 241 15.44 -8.20 6.44
N PRO A 242 15.53 -8.08 7.77
CA PRO A 242 15.14 -9.13 8.71
C PRO A 242 13.60 -9.26 8.83
N LEU A 243 12.85 -8.21 8.46
CA LEU A 243 11.39 -8.20 8.47
C LEU A 243 10.82 -8.95 7.27
N PRO A 244 9.59 -9.47 7.33
CA PRO A 244 8.82 -9.85 6.16
C PRO A 244 8.81 -8.73 5.11
N VAL A 245 8.80 -9.10 3.82
CA VAL A 245 8.84 -8.13 2.72
C VAL A 245 7.61 -8.20 1.84
N SER A 246 7.15 -7.04 1.38
CA SER A 246 6.00 -6.89 0.48
C SER A 246 6.38 -6.21 -0.82
N VAL A 247 5.69 -6.60 -1.92
CA VAL A 247 5.84 -5.95 -3.23
C VAL A 247 4.51 -5.91 -3.96
N LEU A 248 4.06 -4.69 -4.31
CA LEU A 248 2.81 -4.44 -5.02
C LEU A 248 3.10 -3.57 -6.26
N PRO A 249 3.50 -4.19 -7.39
CA PRO A 249 3.89 -3.48 -8.61
C PRO A 249 2.68 -2.92 -9.36
N ASN A 250 2.93 -1.93 -10.22
CA ASN A 250 2.00 -1.56 -11.28
C ASN A 250 1.95 -2.64 -12.38
N ALA A 251 0.91 -2.66 -13.19
CA ALA A 251 0.82 -3.49 -14.39
C ALA A 251 1.70 -2.93 -15.53
N GLY A 252 2.99 -2.70 -15.26
CA GLY A 252 3.95 -2.07 -16.15
C GLY A 252 4.17 -0.58 -15.87
N LEU A 253 4.79 0.13 -16.83
CA LEU A 253 4.95 1.57 -16.75
C LEU A 253 3.69 2.27 -17.30
N PRO A 254 3.25 3.38 -16.66
CA PRO A 254 2.13 4.14 -17.18
C PRO A 254 2.51 4.82 -18.50
N GLU A 255 1.69 4.64 -19.53
CA GLU A 255 1.72 5.41 -20.76
C GLU A 255 0.48 6.30 -20.84
N VAL A 256 0.65 7.53 -21.28
CA VAL A 256 -0.50 8.42 -21.52
C VAL A 256 -0.96 8.26 -22.98
N LYS A 257 -2.16 7.69 -23.15
CA LYS A 257 -2.83 7.56 -24.46
C LYS A 257 -4.19 8.25 -24.35
N ASP A 258 -4.48 9.17 -25.25
CA ASP A 258 -5.75 9.94 -25.29
C ASP A 258 -6.12 10.64 -23.96
N GLY A 259 -5.09 11.10 -23.22
CA GLY A 259 -5.26 11.76 -21.92
C GLY A 259 -5.53 10.82 -20.72
N GLN A 260 -5.52 9.51 -20.95
CA GLN A 260 -5.70 8.50 -19.90
C GLN A 260 -4.41 7.70 -19.67
N GLN A 261 -4.23 7.21 -18.45
CA GLN A 261 -3.12 6.31 -18.13
C GLN A 261 -3.47 4.88 -18.58
N HIS A 262 -2.58 4.30 -19.38
CA HIS A 262 -2.64 2.90 -19.80
C HIS A 262 -1.46 2.14 -19.23
N TYR A 263 -1.66 0.85 -19.00
CA TYR A 263 -0.66 -0.07 -18.48
C TYR A 263 -0.63 -1.29 -19.39
N ASP A 264 0.55 -1.64 -19.93
CA ASP A 264 0.68 -2.61 -21.01
C ASP A 264 1.09 -4.02 -20.54
N GLU A 265 1.35 -4.22 -19.25
CA GLU A 265 1.71 -5.53 -18.73
C GLU A 265 0.49 -6.47 -18.77
N THR A 266 0.66 -7.64 -19.40
CA THR A 266 -0.44 -8.63 -19.44
C THR A 266 -0.56 -9.39 -18.12
N PRO A 267 -1.76 -9.91 -17.78
CA PRO A 267 -1.96 -10.72 -16.58
C PRO A 267 -0.96 -11.88 -16.45
N GLU A 268 -0.65 -12.58 -17.53
CA GLU A 268 0.28 -13.72 -17.54
C GLU A 268 1.72 -13.29 -17.27
N SER A 269 2.18 -12.20 -17.92
CA SER A 269 3.53 -11.68 -17.74
C SER A 269 3.72 -11.10 -16.35
N PHE A 270 2.75 -10.32 -15.88
CA PHE A 270 2.72 -9.78 -14.54
C PHE A 270 2.83 -10.89 -13.48
N ALA A 271 1.95 -11.89 -13.56
CA ALA A 271 1.91 -12.98 -12.60
C ALA A 271 3.18 -13.84 -12.63
N ALA A 272 3.82 -14.01 -13.81
CA ALA A 272 5.09 -14.73 -13.90
C ALA A 272 6.22 -14.01 -13.15
N GLN A 273 6.27 -12.68 -13.20
CA GLN A 273 7.27 -11.88 -12.49
C GLN A 273 6.98 -11.83 -10.97
N VAL A 274 5.71 -11.72 -10.58
CA VAL A 274 5.29 -11.79 -9.16
C VAL A 274 5.57 -13.19 -8.57
N ASP A 275 5.37 -14.26 -9.34
CA ASP A 275 5.75 -15.62 -8.95
C ASP A 275 7.26 -15.75 -8.69
N HIS A 276 8.09 -15.15 -9.55
CA HIS A 276 9.53 -15.06 -9.35
C HIS A 276 9.88 -14.32 -8.04
N PHE A 277 9.22 -13.22 -7.73
CA PHE A 277 9.42 -12.50 -6.47
C PHE A 277 9.09 -13.36 -5.25
N ALA A 278 8.00 -14.15 -5.32
CA ALA A 278 7.61 -15.03 -4.23
C ALA A 278 8.58 -16.22 -4.07
N LYS A 279 8.86 -16.93 -5.17
CA LYS A 279 9.63 -18.18 -5.14
C LYS A 279 11.13 -17.98 -5.03
N ASP A 280 11.68 -17.03 -5.79
CA ASP A 280 13.13 -16.87 -5.90
C ASP A 280 13.67 -15.84 -4.91
N PHE A 281 13.03 -14.69 -4.75
CA PHE A 281 13.47 -13.65 -3.80
C PHE A 281 12.89 -13.86 -2.39
N GLY A 282 11.72 -14.49 -2.27
CA GLY A 282 11.08 -14.78 -0.98
C GLY A 282 10.19 -13.66 -0.48
N ALA A 283 9.41 -13.05 -1.38
CA ALA A 283 8.32 -12.15 -0.99
C ALA A 283 7.36 -12.85 -0.03
N ASN A 284 6.98 -12.16 1.04
CA ASN A 284 5.97 -12.65 1.99
C ASN A 284 4.57 -12.15 1.63
N ILE A 285 4.51 -10.98 1.01
CA ILE A 285 3.28 -10.35 0.52
C ILE A 285 3.50 -9.97 -0.93
N VAL A 286 2.53 -10.30 -1.76
CA VAL A 286 2.45 -9.88 -3.16
C VAL A 286 1.06 -9.36 -3.46
N GLY A 287 0.93 -8.56 -4.49
CA GLY A 287 -0.35 -8.00 -4.93
C GLY A 287 -0.13 -7.12 -6.15
N GLY A 288 -0.98 -6.15 -6.34
CA GLY A 288 -0.87 -5.21 -7.44
C GLY A 288 -1.08 -3.76 -7.00
N CYS A 289 -0.63 -2.82 -7.82
CA CYS A 289 -0.92 -1.40 -7.70
C CYS A 289 -1.52 -0.90 -9.01
N CYS A 290 -1.23 0.33 -9.46
CA CYS A 290 -1.88 0.95 -10.61
C CYS A 290 -1.92 0.05 -11.86
N GLY A 291 -3.06 0.06 -12.55
CA GLY A 291 -3.32 -0.75 -13.75
C GLY A 291 -3.61 -2.23 -13.52
N THR A 292 -3.44 -2.75 -12.30
CA THR A 292 -3.77 -4.15 -12.03
C THR A 292 -5.27 -4.36 -11.89
N SER A 293 -5.79 -5.36 -12.58
CA SER A 293 -7.19 -5.77 -12.60
C SER A 293 -7.38 -7.10 -11.85
N PRO A 294 -8.64 -7.51 -11.60
CA PRO A 294 -8.93 -8.85 -11.06
C PRO A 294 -8.31 -9.98 -11.88
N GLU A 295 -8.19 -9.84 -13.21
CA GLU A 295 -7.56 -10.83 -14.07
C GLU A 295 -6.06 -11.00 -13.77
N HIS A 296 -5.35 -9.90 -13.48
CA HIS A 296 -3.96 -9.95 -13.04
C HIS A 296 -3.83 -10.72 -11.73
N LEU A 297 -4.64 -10.36 -10.75
CA LEU A 297 -4.58 -10.99 -9.42
C LEU A 297 -5.06 -12.44 -9.46
N LYS A 298 -6.00 -12.80 -10.34
CA LYS A 298 -6.40 -14.19 -10.57
C LYS A 298 -5.20 -15.05 -10.99
N GLN A 299 -4.41 -14.57 -11.96
CA GLN A 299 -3.20 -15.26 -12.40
C GLN A 299 -2.13 -15.35 -11.29
N VAL A 300 -2.02 -14.31 -10.44
CA VAL A 300 -1.14 -14.36 -9.27
C VAL A 300 -1.63 -15.41 -8.26
N VAL A 301 -2.93 -15.44 -7.95
CA VAL A 301 -3.53 -16.43 -7.04
C VAL A 301 -3.31 -17.87 -7.55
N GLU A 302 -3.47 -18.11 -8.85
CA GLU A 302 -3.25 -19.41 -9.46
C GLU A 302 -1.79 -19.89 -9.34
N ARG A 303 -0.81 -18.97 -9.34
CA ARG A 303 0.63 -19.31 -9.30
C ARG A 303 1.20 -19.39 -7.89
N VAL A 304 0.78 -18.48 -7.00
CA VAL A 304 1.38 -18.36 -5.66
C VAL A 304 0.41 -18.64 -4.51
N GLY A 305 -0.87 -18.87 -4.80
CA GLY A 305 -1.88 -19.18 -3.80
C GLY A 305 -1.51 -20.45 -3.03
N GLY A 306 -1.37 -20.32 -1.69
CA GLY A 306 -0.97 -21.44 -0.83
C GLY A 306 0.54 -21.74 -0.81
N LEU A 307 1.38 -20.96 -1.49
CA LEU A 307 2.82 -21.09 -1.43
C LEU A 307 3.31 -20.72 -0.01
N SER A 308 4.09 -21.62 0.62
CA SER A 308 4.72 -21.30 1.91
C SER A 308 5.80 -20.25 1.77
N PRO A 309 5.94 -19.33 2.74
CA PRO A 309 6.96 -18.29 2.69
C PRO A 309 8.36 -18.88 2.67
N LYS A 310 9.21 -18.39 1.78
CA LYS A 310 10.61 -18.78 1.73
C LYS A 310 11.37 -18.21 2.94
N ARG A 311 12.13 -19.03 3.64
CA ARG A 311 13.06 -18.55 4.67
C ARG A 311 14.18 -17.79 4.01
N ARG A 312 14.30 -16.50 4.32
CA ARG A 312 15.38 -15.63 3.85
C ARG A 312 16.48 -15.61 4.90
N GLY A 313 17.72 -15.61 4.43
CA GLY A 313 18.92 -15.51 5.29
C GLY A 313 19.41 -14.06 5.40
N ALA A 314 18.51 -13.10 5.51
CA ALA A 314 18.84 -11.68 5.59
C ALA A 314 19.80 -11.42 6.75
N LYS A 315 20.88 -10.70 6.46
CA LYS A 315 21.86 -10.27 7.45
C LYS A 315 21.71 -8.79 7.69
N LEU A 316 21.26 -8.44 8.89
CA LEU A 316 21.27 -7.06 9.30
C LEU A 316 22.72 -6.56 9.37
N VAL A 317 23.02 -5.56 8.57
CA VAL A 317 24.29 -4.83 8.64
C VAL A 317 24.03 -3.52 9.36
N PRO A 318 24.59 -3.32 10.58
CA PRO A 318 24.46 -2.04 11.25
C PRO A 318 24.97 -0.91 10.37
N ALA A 319 24.14 0.11 10.17
CA ALA A 319 24.45 1.20 9.25
C ALA A 319 23.82 2.51 9.73
N ALA A 320 24.37 3.63 9.28
CA ALA A 320 23.69 4.92 9.28
C ALA A 320 23.16 5.20 7.87
N SER A 321 22.12 6.02 7.76
CA SER A 321 21.69 6.52 6.47
C SER A 321 21.67 8.06 6.43
N SER A 322 22.14 8.60 5.31
CA SER A 322 21.76 9.95 4.89
C SER A 322 20.37 9.89 4.26
N ILE A 323 19.88 11.02 3.74
CA ILE A 323 18.67 11.02 2.91
C ILE A 323 18.87 10.22 1.60
N TYR A 324 20.10 10.02 1.15
CA TYR A 324 20.40 9.38 -0.14
C TYR A 324 20.93 7.96 0.00
N PHE A 325 21.96 7.76 0.85
CA PHE A 325 22.76 6.55 0.87
C PHE A 325 22.79 5.92 2.26
N GLN A 326 22.88 4.60 2.26
CA GLN A 326 23.26 3.81 3.42
C GLN A 326 24.79 3.79 3.56
N GLN A 327 25.29 3.96 4.79
CA GLN A 327 26.70 3.77 5.14
C GLN A 327 26.82 2.70 6.22
N PRO A 328 27.22 1.46 5.84
CA PRO A 328 27.49 0.40 6.81
C PRO A 328 28.62 0.79 7.78
N PHE A 329 28.47 0.37 9.05
CA PHE A 329 29.56 0.45 10.00
C PHE A 329 30.50 -0.74 9.75
N THR A 330 31.54 -0.55 8.95
CA THR A 330 32.62 -1.50 8.79
C THR A 330 33.60 -1.33 9.95
N GLN A 331 33.90 -2.43 10.67
CA GLN A 331 35.08 -2.46 11.51
C GLN A 331 36.25 -2.79 10.56
N ASP A 332 37.17 -1.85 10.38
CA ASP A 332 38.45 -2.07 9.76
C ASP A 332 39.36 -2.93 10.67
#